data_52a3122abbad0ad9b86ca6d7bf7e878d
#
_entry.id   52a3122abbad0ad9b86ca6d7bf7e878d
#
_cell.length_a   1.000
_cell.length_b   1.000
_cell.length_c   1.000
_cell.angle_alpha   90.00
_cell.angle_beta   90.00
_cell.angle_gamma   90.00
#
_symmetry.space_group_name_H-M   'P 1'
#
loop_
_entity.id
_entity.type
_entity.pdbx_description
1 polymer ?
#
loop_
_entity_poly.entity_id
_entity_poly.type
_entity_poly.pdbx_seq_one_letter_code
_entity_poly.pdbx_strand_id
1 'polypeptide(L)'
;MTRGGKDKDRESGPERKCIATGEVRPKAEMIRFVVGPDDQLVPDLAEKLPGRGIWVTATRAALETALKKNLFHRAAKTQLRLSETLVSDLEPQL
;
A
#
# COMPACT_ATOMS: atom_id res chain seq x y z
N MET A 1 6.19 -3.28 29.26
CA MET A 1 6.55 -3.20 28.84
C MET A 1 6.52 -2.73 27.61
N THR A 2 6.70 -2.66 26.86
CA THR A 2 7.01 -2.03 25.70
C THR A 2 6.21 -2.40 24.54
N ARG A 3 5.01 -2.88 24.75
CA ARG A 3 4.24 -3.15 23.69
C ARG A 3 3.89 -2.01 22.89
N GLY A 4 3.56 -0.84 23.43
CA GLY A 4 3.27 0.37 22.69
C GLY A 4 4.45 0.83 21.87
N GLY A 5 5.63 0.66 22.40
CA GLY A 5 6.84 1.00 21.70
C GLY A 5 7.03 0.18 20.44
N LYS A 6 6.68 -1.09 20.51
CA LYS A 6 6.80 -1.92 19.36
C LYS A 6 5.87 -1.50 18.25
N ASP A 7 4.68 -1.07 18.58
CA ASP A 7 3.74 -0.63 17.57
C ASP A 7 4.23 0.64 16.90
N LYS A 8 4.84 1.55 17.67
CA LYS A 8 5.40 2.74 17.10
C LYS A 8 6.56 2.41 16.19
N ASP A 9 7.42 1.50 16.60
CA ASP A 9 8.55 1.11 15.79
C ASP A 9 8.09 0.51 14.50
N ARG A 10 7.00 -0.23 14.53
CA ARG A 10 6.48 -0.84 13.32
C ARG A 10 6.04 0.21 12.32
N GLU A 11 5.47 1.34 12.78
CA GLU A 11 5.06 2.40 11.89
C GLU A 11 6.23 3.20 11.34
N SER A 12 7.26 3.39 12.13
CA SER A 12 8.39 4.21 11.73
C SER A 12 9.55 3.40 11.17
N GLY A 13 9.54 2.09 11.35
CA GLY A 13 10.64 1.24 10.92
C GLY A 13 10.54 0.82 9.46
N PRO A 14 11.35 -0.16 9.06
CA PRO A 14 11.38 -0.60 7.66
C PRO A 14 10.29 -1.57 7.29
N GLU A 15 9.39 -1.89 8.20
CA GLU A 15 8.30 -2.84 7.94
C GLU A 15 6.96 -2.14 7.84
N ARG A 16 6.07 -2.72 7.05
CA ARG A 16 4.73 -2.19 6.89
C ARG A 16 3.73 -3.35 6.82
N LYS A 17 2.49 -3.04 7.10
CA LYS A 17 1.43 -4.03 7.04
C LYS A 17 0.77 -3.99 5.67
N CYS A 18 0.69 -5.14 5.02
CA CYS A 18 0.05 -5.26 3.72
C CYS A 18 -1.47 -5.26 3.88
N ILE A 19 -2.17 -4.40 3.15
CA ILE A 19 -3.63 -4.34 3.26
C ILE A 19 -4.31 -5.56 2.65
N ALA A 20 -3.62 -6.26 1.74
CA ALA A 20 -4.21 -7.42 1.08
C ALA A 20 -4.09 -8.69 1.90
N THR A 21 -2.95 -8.90 2.56
CA THR A 21 -2.70 -10.13 3.29
C THR A 21 -2.79 -9.97 4.80
N GLY A 22 -2.68 -8.73 5.29
CA GLY A 22 -2.65 -8.48 6.73
C GLY A 22 -1.30 -8.78 7.37
N GLU A 23 -0.33 -9.17 6.57
CA GLU A 23 0.99 -9.51 7.10
C GLU A 23 1.90 -8.31 7.16
N VAL A 24 2.82 -8.32 8.11
CA VAL A 24 3.85 -7.30 8.23
C VAL A 24 5.06 -7.78 7.45
N ARG A 25 5.57 -6.96 6.53
CA ARG A 25 6.69 -7.32 5.69
C ARG A 25 7.63 -6.14 5.52
N PRO A 26 8.89 -6.39 5.14
CA PRO A 26 9.82 -5.31 4.85
C PRO A 26 9.31 -4.46 3.68
N LYS A 27 9.55 -3.15 3.74
CA LYS A 27 9.14 -2.24 2.68
C LYS A 27 9.71 -2.64 1.33
N ALA A 28 10.90 -3.24 1.32
CA ALA A 28 11.53 -3.65 0.08
C ALA A 28 10.71 -4.69 -0.69
N GLU A 29 9.82 -5.38 -0.01
CA GLU A 29 8.96 -6.39 -0.63
C GLU A 29 7.58 -5.85 -0.96
N MET A 30 7.38 -4.55 -0.86
CA MET A 30 6.07 -3.96 -0.97
C MET A 30 6.05 -2.77 -1.91
N ILE A 31 4.86 -2.39 -2.34
CA ILE A 31 4.65 -1.19 -3.13
C ILE A 31 3.87 -0.22 -2.28
N ARG A 32 4.34 1.02 -2.22
CA ARG A 32 3.65 2.09 -1.52
C ARG A 32 2.71 2.79 -2.49
N PHE A 33 1.51 3.09 -2.03
CA PHE A 33 0.55 3.89 -2.78
C PHE A 33 0.15 5.08 -1.93
N VAL A 34 -0.20 6.17 -2.58
CA VAL A 34 -0.73 7.34 -1.88
C VAL A 34 -1.97 7.81 -2.62
N VAL A 35 -2.78 8.62 -1.93
CA VAL A 35 -3.96 9.22 -2.54
C VAL A 35 -3.56 10.61 -3.00
N GLY A 36 -3.59 10.83 -4.29
CA GLY A 36 -3.26 12.13 -4.86
C GLY A 36 -4.47 13.05 -4.93
N PRO A 37 -4.31 14.19 -5.60
CA PRO A 37 -5.44 15.10 -5.80
C PRO A 37 -6.56 14.36 -6.54
N ASP A 38 -7.79 14.79 -6.32
CA ASP A 38 -8.95 14.19 -6.96
C ASP A 38 -9.16 12.72 -6.60
N ASP A 39 -8.65 12.33 -5.44
CA ASP A 39 -8.81 10.96 -4.92
C ASP A 39 -8.26 9.90 -5.87
N GLN A 40 -7.22 10.23 -6.60
CA GLN A 40 -6.56 9.28 -7.48
C GLN A 40 -5.56 8.42 -6.72
N LEU A 41 -5.62 7.11 -6.87
CA LEU A 41 -4.63 6.22 -6.27
C LEU A 41 -3.37 6.25 -7.12
N VAL A 42 -2.25 6.57 -6.51
CA VAL A 42 -0.97 6.74 -7.21
C VAL A 42 0.09 5.83 -6.61
N PRO A 43 0.74 4.97 -7.42
CA PRO A 43 1.87 4.18 -6.92
C PRO A 43 3.05 5.11 -6.67
N ASP A 44 3.71 4.93 -5.55
CA ASP A 44 4.86 5.75 -5.17
C ASP A 44 6.06 4.86 -4.97
N LEU A 45 6.64 4.42 -6.08
CA LEU A 45 7.74 3.45 -6.04
C LEU A 45 8.99 4.02 -5.40
N ALA A 46 9.21 5.32 -5.53
CA ALA A 46 10.37 5.97 -4.95
C ALA A 46 10.16 6.39 -3.49
N GLU A 47 8.95 6.22 -2.97
CA GLU A 47 8.62 6.60 -1.59
C GLU A 47 8.89 8.06 -1.30
N LYS A 48 8.59 8.92 -2.26
CA LYS A 48 8.85 10.36 -2.14
C LYS A 48 7.62 11.22 -2.07
N LEU A 49 6.47 10.69 -2.41
CA LEU A 49 5.25 11.51 -2.44
C LEU A 49 4.72 11.74 -1.03
N PRO A 50 4.15 12.93 -0.77
CA PRO A 50 3.63 13.23 0.54
C PRO A 50 2.35 12.45 0.82
N GLY A 51 2.02 12.34 2.09
CA GLY A 51 0.80 11.71 2.52
C GLY A 51 1.04 10.35 3.14
N ARG A 52 -0.03 9.79 3.66
CA ARG A 52 0.04 8.51 4.33
C ARG A 52 0.12 7.39 3.29
N GLY A 53 1.05 6.49 3.45
CA GLY A 53 1.22 5.38 2.52
C GLY A 53 0.22 4.27 2.77
N ILE A 54 -0.18 3.63 1.67
CA ILE A 54 -0.99 2.43 1.69
C ILE A 54 -0.07 1.36 1.08
N TRP A 55 0.14 0.27 1.80
CA TRP A 55 1.16 -0.70 1.42
C TRP A 55 0.57 -2.03 0.99
N VAL A 56 1.10 -2.58 -0.10
CA VAL A 56 0.66 -3.87 -0.63
C VAL A 56 1.90 -4.67 -1.01
N THR A 57 1.91 -5.94 -0.65
CA THR A 57 3.01 -6.83 -1.03
C THR A 57 3.16 -6.81 -2.56
N ALA A 58 4.40 -6.73 -3.03
CA ALA A 58 4.70 -6.58 -4.45
C ALA A 58 4.54 -7.90 -5.21
N THR A 59 3.34 -8.44 -5.22
CA THR A 59 2.99 -9.62 -6.00
C THR A 59 1.67 -9.35 -6.71
N ARG A 60 1.49 -9.99 -7.85
CA ARG A 60 0.25 -9.86 -8.60
C ARG A 60 -0.94 -10.30 -7.75
N ALA A 61 -0.78 -11.42 -7.03
CA ALA A 61 -1.88 -11.95 -6.21
C ALA A 61 -2.33 -10.97 -5.15
N ALA A 62 -1.38 -10.34 -4.46
CA ALA A 62 -1.72 -9.38 -3.41
C ALA A 62 -2.40 -8.15 -4.00
N LEU A 63 -1.87 -7.64 -5.12
CA LEU A 63 -2.43 -6.47 -5.76
C LEU A 63 -3.84 -6.74 -6.27
N GLU A 64 -4.06 -7.90 -6.90
CA GLU A 64 -5.38 -8.26 -7.39
C GLU A 64 -6.37 -8.43 -6.25
N THR A 65 -5.93 -8.99 -5.13
CA THR A 65 -6.78 -9.14 -3.95
C THR A 65 -7.20 -7.77 -3.43
N ALA A 66 -6.25 -6.83 -3.37
CA ALA A 66 -6.55 -5.49 -2.89
C ALA A 66 -7.56 -4.80 -3.78
N LEU A 67 -7.44 -4.98 -5.10
CA LEU A 67 -8.37 -4.38 -6.04
C LEU A 67 -9.74 -5.05 -5.99
N LYS A 68 -9.75 -6.37 -5.99
CA LYS A 68 -10.99 -7.13 -6.02
C LYS A 68 -11.86 -6.91 -4.79
N LYS A 69 -11.22 -6.76 -3.64
CA LYS A 69 -11.95 -6.58 -2.38
C LYS A 69 -12.08 -5.12 -1.98
N ASN A 70 -11.72 -4.20 -2.87
CA ASN A 70 -11.81 -2.76 -2.61
C ASN A 70 -11.05 -2.32 -1.36
N LEU A 71 -9.91 -2.95 -1.11
CA LEU A 71 -9.15 -2.66 0.11
C LEU A 71 -8.51 -1.29 0.08
N PHE A 72 -8.18 -0.78 -1.11
CA PHE A 72 -7.65 0.57 -1.23
C PHE A 72 -8.69 1.60 -0.79
N HIS A 73 -9.94 1.44 -1.21
CA HIS A 73 -11.00 2.37 -0.81
C HIS A 73 -11.20 2.33 0.70
N ARG A 74 -11.13 1.14 1.28
CA ARG A 74 -11.30 0.99 2.72
C ARG A 74 -10.14 1.61 3.49
N ALA A 75 -8.92 1.43 3.00
CA ALA A 75 -7.74 2.00 3.66
C ALA A 75 -7.76 3.53 3.61
N ALA A 76 -8.21 4.09 2.50
CA ALA A 76 -8.29 5.54 2.33
C ALA A 76 -9.56 6.13 2.93
N LYS A 77 -10.53 5.28 3.26
CA LYS A 77 -11.82 5.69 3.81
C LYS A 77 -12.58 6.59 2.85
N THR A 78 -12.38 6.42 1.57
CA THR A 78 -13.08 7.18 0.54
C THR A 78 -13.05 6.40 -0.77
N GLN A 79 -13.94 6.77 -1.68
CA GLN A 79 -13.95 6.17 -3.01
C GLN A 79 -12.78 6.72 -3.79
N LEU A 80 -11.95 5.85 -4.34
CA LEU A 80 -10.76 6.27 -5.07
C LEU A 80 -10.93 6.06 -6.56
N ARG A 81 -10.18 6.83 -7.34
CA ARG A 81 -10.08 6.63 -8.77
C ARG A 81 -8.91 5.71 -9.02
N LEU A 82 -9.16 4.59 -9.67
CA LEU A 82 -8.14 3.60 -9.95
C LEU A 82 -7.91 3.53 -11.45
N SER A 83 -6.64 3.44 -11.84
CA SER A 83 -6.29 3.27 -13.23
C SER A 83 -6.71 1.87 -13.68
N GLU A 84 -7.28 1.75 -14.88
CA GLU A 84 -7.66 0.46 -15.42
C GLU A 84 -6.44 -0.38 -15.75
N THR A 85 -5.29 0.26 -15.91
CA THR A 85 -4.06 -0.45 -16.24
C THR A 85 -3.13 -0.57 -15.05
N LEU A 86 -3.65 -0.40 -13.83
CA LEU A 86 -2.81 -0.40 -12.63
C LEU A 86 -1.94 -1.65 -12.51
N VAL A 87 -2.53 -2.82 -12.69
CA VAL A 87 -1.76 -4.07 -12.59
C VAL A 87 -0.72 -4.14 -13.68
N SER A 88 -1.09 -3.80 -14.92
CA SER A 88 -0.15 -3.82 -16.02
C SER A 88 1.00 -2.85 -15.82
N ASP A 89 0.69 -1.66 -15.32
CA ASP A 89 1.71 -0.64 -15.10
C ASP A 89 2.71 -1.07 -14.03
N LEU A 90 2.28 -1.89 -13.09
CA LEU A 90 3.13 -2.36 -12.02
C LEU A 90 3.78 -3.71 -12.29
N GLU A 91 3.48 -4.34 -13.41
CA GLU A 91 4.06 -5.64 -13.76
C GLU A 91 5.57 -5.70 -13.58
N PRO A 92 6.34 -4.71 -14.01
CA PRO A 92 7.80 -4.80 -13.83
C PRO A 92 8.23 -4.84 -12.37
N GLN A 93 7.35 -4.48 -11.46
CA GLN A 93 7.67 -4.47 -10.03
C GLN A 93 7.22 -5.75 -9.33
N LEU A 94 6.50 -6.61 -10.01
CA LEU A 94 5.91 -7.80 -9.39
C LEU A 94 6.72 -9.11 -9.63
#